data_7d54dc964a480d1c6c976ec4f65fc12b
#
_entry.id   7d54dc964a480d1c6c976ec4f65fc12b
#
_cell.length_a   1.000
_cell.length_b   1.000
_cell.length_c   1.000
_cell.angle_alpha   90.00
_cell.angle_beta   90.00
_cell.angle_gamma   90.00
#
_symmetry.space_group_name_H-M   'P 1'
#
loop_
_entity.id
_entity.type
_entity.pdbx_description
1 polymer ?
#
loop_
_entity_poly.entity_id
_entity_poly.type
_entity_poly.pdbx_seq_one_letter_code
_entity_poly.pdbx_strand_id
1 'polypeptide(L)'
;MGFDSFVKDIKTNNWNVFGAEVYQNGELKYSYGDTSEPHEIYSATKTVLSVAVGIVYDEGLIDLDRPITDYLPEDKLRELPQEQFDCFSRISVRRLLTMSVKGFPFRPENSDNWLDFALACKIEDPDRVEFDYGNIPPFLIGVALTNIIGSDLGGFIEERIFAPMGITSFEYGRSPEGYFYGASNMKLSVHDLSKFGLLLSNKGVYGGNRILSEEYVSLATSTQQMNREGGYGFFIWRYRGGFSINGKWKQKCYVLPGQSLIVTCLSHIEDDSQDLLNRIEKNLLGIGKKEQKAFKRIAEMEELFDLVRAGNGTAEDKARLEAYYTSKDWRFDFELDEAGLLPAGLKRGVLSEDGIYDLLENED
;
A
#
# COMPACT_ATOMS: atom_id res chain seq x y z
N MET A 1 20.19 13.87 -4.11
CA MET A 1 18.75 14.17 -3.97
C MET A 1 18.51 15.60 -4.41
N GLY A 2 17.51 15.83 -5.27
CA GLY A 2 17.22 17.13 -5.87
C GLY A 2 16.09 17.89 -5.16
N PHE A 3 16.12 18.00 -3.82
CA PHE A 3 15.05 18.62 -3.06
C PHE A 3 14.78 20.08 -3.45
N ASP A 4 15.83 20.88 -3.65
CA ASP A 4 15.69 22.28 -4.11
C ASP A 4 15.03 22.35 -5.49
N SER A 5 15.36 21.40 -6.40
CA SER A 5 14.69 21.30 -7.69
C SER A 5 13.22 20.96 -7.55
N PHE A 6 12.86 20.07 -6.63
CA PHE A 6 11.47 19.73 -6.33
C PHE A 6 10.70 20.95 -5.81
N VAL A 7 11.26 21.68 -4.85
CA VAL A 7 10.65 22.91 -4.32
C VAL A 7 10.50 23.97 -5.41
N LYS A 8 11.50 24.09 -6.31
CA LYS A 8 11.41 25.00 -7.47
C LYS A 8 10.28 24.59 -8.40
N ASP A 9 10.15 23.29 -8.69
CA ASP A 9 9.07 22.77 -9.55
C ASP A 9 7.68 23.06 -8.94
N ILE A 10 7.48 22.88 -7.62
CA ILE A 10 6.24 23.25 -6.93
C ILE A 10 5.89 24.72 -7.19
N LYS A 11 6.84 25.62 -6.95
CA LYS A 11 6.63 27.06 -7.11
C LYS A 11 6.38 27.47 -8.57
N THR A 12 7.15 26.90 -9.50
CA THR A 12 7.05 27.21 -10.93
C THR A 12 5.72 26.78 -11.53
N ASN A 13 5.20 25.62 -11.11
CA ASN A 13 3.94 25.08 -11.60
C ASN A 13 2.74 25.51 -10.75
N ASN A 14 2.96 26.29 -9.70
CA ASN A 14 1.92 26.73 -8.76
C ASN A 14 1.09 25.55 -8.19
N TRP A 15 1.75 24.43 -7.90
CA TRP A 15 1.08 23.26 -7.35
C TRP A 15 0.65 23.49 -5.91
N ASN A 16 -0.58 23.12 -5.59
CA ASN A 16 -1.11 23.20 -4.24
C ASN A 16 -0.58 22.05 -3.37
N VAL A 17 0.70 22.14 -2.98
CA VAL A 17 1.38 21.23 -2.05
C VAL A 17 1.40 21.88 -0.68
N PHE A 18 0.75 21.24 0.30
CA PHE A 18 0.69 21.70 1.69
C PHE A 18 2.05 21.56 2.36
N GLY A 19 2.68 20.40 2.18
CA GLY A 19 4.01 20.13 2.70
C GLY A 19 4.59 18.84 2.19
N ALA A 20 5.91 18.70 2.37
CA ALA A 20 6.64 17.48 2.08
C ALA A 20 7.79 17.28 3.08
N GLU A 21 8.03 16.03 3.45
CA GLU A 21 9.16 15.60 4.29
C GLU A 21 9.94 14.48 3.62
N VAL A 22 11.25 14.48 3.85
CA VAL A 22 12.16 13.42 3.40
C VAL A 22 12.98 12.93 4.58
N TYR A 23 12.80 11.67 4.92
CA TYR A 23 13.61 10.97 5.92
C TYR A 23 14.62 10.06 5.22
N GLN A 24 15.85 10.09 5.72
CA GLN A 24 16.93 9.20 5.31
C GLN A 24 17.58 8.60 6.55
N ASN A 25 17.67 7.28 6.63
CA ASN A 25 18.20 6.56 7.79
C ASN A 25 17.46 6.92 9.11
N GLY A 26 16.15 7.10 9.03
CA GLY A 26 15.30 7.46 10.17
C GLY A 26 15.36 8.92 10.61
N GLU A 27 16.17 9.77 9.97
CA GLU A 27 16.34 11.19 10.30
C GLU A 27 15.68 12.09 9.26
N LEU A 28 14.98 13.13 9.69
CA LEU A 28 14.45 14.17 8.82
C LEU A 28 15.61 14.94 8.16
N LYS A 29 15.70 14.85 6.84
CA LYS A 29 16.76 15.55 6.07
C LYS A 29 16.26 16.81 5.38
N TYR A 30 15.00 16.79 4.92
CA TYR A 30 14.42 17.92 4.19
C TYR A 30 12.95 18.07 4.55
N SER A 31 12.46 19.31 4.60
CA SER A 31 11.06 19.66 4.74
C SER A 31 10.68 20.87 3.89
N TYR A 32 9.42 20.90 3.44
CA TYR A 32 8.83 22.01 2.68
C TYR A 32 7.41 22.26 3.17
N GLY A 33 6.99 23.53 3.23
CA GLY A 33 5.65 23.94 3.65
C GLY A 33 5.43 23.81 5.16
N ASP A 34 4.18 23.92 5.60
CA ASP A 34 3.79 23.61 6.97
C ASP A 34 3.52 22.11 7.12
N THR A 35 4.48 21.40 7.71
CA THR A 35 4.38 19.95 7.90
C THR A 35 3.67 19.55 9.18
N SER A 36 3.22 20.52 9.97
CA SER A 36 2.52 20.30 11.25
C SER A 36 1.00 20.48 11.18
N GLU A 37 0.49 21.17 10.16
CA GLU A 37 -0.94 21.40 10.00
C GLU A 37 -1.66 20.14 9.46
N PRO A 38 -2.76 19.68 10.11
CA PRO A 38 -3.54 18.55 9.65
C PRO A 38 -4.34 18.86 8.38
N HIS A 39 -4.21 17.99 7.37
CA HIS A 39 -4.97 18.01 6.13
C HIS A 39 -5.68 16.69 5.90
N GLU A 40 -6.73 16.70 5.07
CA GLU A 40 -7.41 15.49 4.64
C GLU A 40 -6.43 14.51 3.97
N ILE A 41 -6.25 13.33 4.57
CA ILE A 41 -5.37 12.29 4.02
C ILE A 41 -6.13 11.27 3.17
N TYR A 42 -7.46 11.39 3.09
CA TYR A 42 -8.33 10.51 2.30
C TYR A 42 -8.07 9.02 2.57
N SER A 43 -7.84 8.24 1.52
CA SER A 43 -7.62 6.79 1.63
C SER A 43 -6.35 6.38 2.36
N ALA A 44 -5.44 7.29 2.68
CA ALA A 44 -4.33 7.01 3.58
C ALA A 44 -4.81 6.60 4.99
N THR A 45 -6.04 6.97 5.37
CA THR A 45 -6.77 6.50 6.57
C THR A 45 -6.78 4.97 6.67
N LYS A 46 -6.86 4.25 5.55
CA LYS A 46 -6.88 2.78 5.52
C LYS A 46 -5.62 2.17 6.14
N THR A 47 -4.48 2.84 6.00
CA THR A 47 -3.23 2.38 6.63
C THR A 47 -3.28 2.54 8.15
N VAL A 48 -3.91 3.60 8.66
CA VAL A 48 -4.14 3.75 10.11
C VAL A 48 -5.01 2.61 10.63
N LEU A 49 -6.08 2.28 9.92
CA LEU A 49 -6.92 1.12 10.24
C LEU A 49 -6.12 -0.20 10.18
N SER A 50 -5.25 -0.37 9.18
CA SER A 50 -4.37 -1.55 9.09
C SER A 50 -3.48 -1.69 10.33
N VAL A 51 -2.94 -0.58 10.85
CA VAL A 51 -2.15 -0.60 12.10
C VAL A 51 -3.02 -1.04 13.29
N ALA A 52 -4.27 -0.59 13.37
CA ALA A 52 -5.20 -1.04 14.41
C ALA A 52 -5.51 -2.55 14.30
N VAL A 53 -5.72 -3.06 13.08
CA VAL A 53 -5.84 -4.52 12.84
C VAL A 53 -4.61 -5.25 13.35
N GLY A 54 -3.42 -4.70 13.11
CA GLY A 54 -2.16 -5.32 13.52
C GLY A 54 -2.04 -5.47 15.04
N ILE A 55 -2.47 -4.48 15.81
CA ILE A 55 -2.47 -4.57 17.28
C ILE A 55 -3.43 -5.68 17.74
N VAL A 56 -4.65 -5.72 17.18
CA VAL A 56 -5.66 -6.73 17.54
C VAL A 56 -5.23 -8.14 17.10
N TYR A 57 -4.50 -8.25 15.97
CA TYR A 57 -3.87 -9.48 15.50
C TYR A 57 -2.75 -9.95 16.45
N ASP A 58 -1.87 -9.07 16.85
CA ASP A 58 -0.76 -9.37 17.76
C ASP A 58 -1.26 -9.78 19.16
N GLU A 59 -2.45 -9.32 19.56
CA GLU A 59 -3.14 -9.73 20.78
C GLU A 59 -3.89 -11.09 20.62
N GLY A 60 -3.89 -11.69 19.43
CA GLY A 60 -4.56 -12.96 19.16
C GLY A 60 -6.09 -12.89 19.14
N LEU A 61 -6.66 -11.68 19.02
CA LEU A 61 -8.11 -11.45 19.06
C LEU A 61 -8.78 -11.56 17.69
N ILE A 62 -8.01 -11.49 16.61
CA ILE A 62 -8.48 -11.66 15.23
C ILE A 62 -7.59 -12.63 14.47
N ASP A 63 -8.21 -13.59 13.77
CA ASP A 63 -7.55 -14.45 12.81
C ASP A 63 -7.88 -13.97 11.38
N LEU A 64 -6.88 -13.66 10.60
CA LEU A 64 -7.05 -13.07 9.27
C LEU A 64 -7.71 -14.02 8.27
N ASP A 65 -7.64 -15.33 8.48
CA ASP A 65 -8.16 -16.33 7.58
C ASP A 65 -9.58 -16.83 7.98
N ARG A 66 -10.08 -16.35 9.13
CA ARG A 66 -11.46 -16.60 9.55
C ARG A 66 -12.44 -15.71 8.79
N PRO A 67 -13.71 -16.18 8.63
CA PRO A 67 -14.77 -15.37 8.05
C PRO A 67 -14.99 -14.05 8.80
N ILE A 68 -15.31 -12.99 8.07
CA ILE A 68 -15.66 -11.71 8.68
C ILE A 68 -16.88 -11.80 9.60
N THR A 69 -17.80 -12.73 9.34
CA THR A 69 -18.98 -13.00 10.16
C THR A 69 -18.65 -13.41 11.59
N ASP A 70 -17.47 -13.96 11.85
CA ASP A 70 -17.03 -14.32 13.20
C ASP A 70 -16.77 -13.08 14.07
N TYR A 71 -16.67 -11.90 13.46
CA TYR A 71 -16.27 -10.65 14.10
C TYR A 71 -17.26 -9.51 13.97
N LEU A 72 -18.35 -9.69 13.20
CA LEU A 72 -19.43 -8.70 13.08
C LEU A 72 -20.46 -8.84 14.21
N PRO A 73 -21.24 -7.78 14.50
CA PRO A 73 -22.29 -7.82 15.54
C PRO A 73 -23.30 -8.92 15.29
N GLU A 74 -23.51 -9.78 16.29
CA GLU A 74 -24.36 -10.98 16.18
C GLU A 74 -25.85 -10.64 15.90
N ASP A 75 -26.35 -9.57 16.47
CA ASP A 75 -27.72 -9.09 16.23
C ASP A 75 -27.93 -8.76 14.74
N LYS A 76 -26.95 -8.10 14.11
CA LYS A 76 -27.00 -7.80 12.67
C LYS A 76 -26.93 -9.05 11.80
N LEU A 77 -26.09 -10.00 12.17
CA LEU A 77 -25.98 -11.27 11.44
C LEU A 77 -27.24 -12.13 11.51
N ARG A 78 -27.95 -12.12 12.65
CA ARG A 78 -29.24 -12.84 12.82
C ARG A 78 -30.37 -12.28 11.96
N GLU A 79 -30.27 -11.00 11.58
CA GLU A 79 -31.28 -10.35 10.73
C GLU A 79 -31.06 -10.64 9.23
N LEU A 80 -29.90 -11.20 8.85
CA LEU A 80 -29.58 -11.49 7.44
C LEU A 80 -30.39 -12.68 6.90
N PRO A 81 -30.83 -12.62 5.63
CA PRO A 81 -31.23 -13.79 4.89
C PRO A 81 -30.15 -14.86 4.90
N GLN A 82 -30.50 -16.14 4.97
CA GLN A 82 -29.51 -17.23 5.03
C GLN A 82 -28.51 -17.19 3.86
N GLU A 83 -28.99 -16.94 2.63
CA GLU A 83 -28.13 -16.81 1.45
C GLU A 83 -27.08 -15.71 1.64
N GLN A 84 -27.43 -14.59 2.24
CA GLN A 84 -26.54 -13.47 2.49
C GLN A 84 -25.53 -13.80 3.59
N PHE A 85 -25.98 -14.44 4.68
CA PHE A 85 -25.09 -14.93 5.72
C PHE A 85 -24.08 -15.94 5.16
N ASP A 86 -24.54 -16.92 4.36
CA ASP A 86 -23.68 -17.93 3.73
C ASP A 86 -22.65 -17.28 2.79
N CYS A 87 -23.02 -16.21 2.09
CA CYS A 87 -22.12 -15.42 1.26
C CYS A 87 -21.00 -14.79 2.10
N PHE A 88 -21.35 -14.04 3.15
CA PHE A 88 -20.35 -13.36 3.98
C PHE A 88 -19.51 -14.33 4.81
N SER A 89 -20.02 -15.50 5.18
CA SER A 89 -19.28 -16.55 5.89
C SER A 89 -18.14 -17.17 5.06
N ARG A 90 -18.06 -16.87 3.75
CA ARG A 90 -17.00 -17.28 2.83
C ARG A 90 -15.95 -16.18 2.57
N ILE A 91 -16.15 -15.00 3.13
CA ILE A 91 -15.27 -13.84 2.98
C ILE A 91 -14.41 -13.71 4.24
N SER A 92 -13.11 -13.99 4.11
CA SER A 92 -12.19 -13.86 5.23
C SER A 92 -11.79 -12.39 5.48
N VAL A 93 -11.34 -12.11 6.70
CA VAL A 93 -10.74 -10.81 7.08
C VAL A 93 -9.61 -10.43 6.12
N ARG A 94 -8.73 -11.38 5.80
CA ARG A 94 -7.62 -11.19 4.83
C ARG A 94 -8.13 -10.68 3.49
N ARG A 95 -9.20 -11.23 2.97
CA ARG A 95 -9.75 -10.82 1.68
C ARG A 95 -10.27 -9.39 1.68
N LEU A 96 -10.85 -8.94 2.78
CA LEU A 96 -11.25 -7.53 2.94
C LEU A 96 -10.03 -6.61 3.04
N LEU A 97 -9.01 -6.98 3.82
CA LEU A 97 -7.76 -6.22 3.97
C LEU A 97 -7.00 -6.07 2.65
N THR A 98 -7.09 -7.06 1.78
CA THR A 98 -6.39 -7.09 0.49
C THR A 98 -7.22 -6.57 -0.68
N MET A 99 -8.45 -6.07 -0.42
CA MET A 99 -9.38 -5.62 -1.47
C MET A 99 -9.64 -6.70 -2.54
N SER A 100 -9.75 -7.97 -2.13
CA SER A 100 -9.89 -9.10 -3.06
C SER A 100 -11.29 -9.73 -3.08
N VAL A 101 -12.31 -8.92 -2.75
CA VAL A 101 -13.72 -9.27 -2.85
C VAL A 101 -14.37 -8.36 -3.88
N LYS A 102 -14.77 -8.92 -5.02
CA LYS A 102 -15.44 -8.18 -6.08
C LYS A 102 -16.94 -8.08 -5.84
N GLY A 103 -17.50 -6.91 -6.15
CA GLY A 103 -18.95 -6.67 -6.18
C GLY A 103 -19.45 -5.72 -5.09
N PHE A 104 -18.60 -5.23 -4.20
CA PHE A 104 -18.96 -4.11 -3.36
C PHE A 104 -19.05 -2.82 -4.17
N PRO A 105 -20.08 -1.96 -3.95
CA PRO A 105 -20.02 -0.59 -4.45
C PRO A 105 -18.85 0.15 -3.80
N PHE A 106 -18.36 1.20 -4.46
CA PHE A 106 -17.18 1.91 -3.97
C PHE A 106 -17.34 2.42 -2.52
N ARG A 107 -18.53 2.88 -2.15
CA ARG A 107 -18.88 3.37 -0.81
C ARG A 107 -20.37 3.20 -0.55
N PRO A 108 -20.84 3.28 0.72
CA PRO A 108 -22.27 3.36 1.03
C PRO A 108 -22.86 4.63 0.41
N GLU A 109 -24.02 4.50 -0.21
CA GLU A 109 -24.71 5.62 -0.86
C GLU A 109 -26.15 5.70 -0.32
N ASN A 110 -26.64 6.91 -0.08
CA ASN A 110 -28.03 7.21 0.28
C ASN A 110 -28.58 6.34 1.43
N SER A 111 -27.76 6.03 2.43
CA SER A 111 -28.13 5.22 3.59
C SER A 111 -27.73 5.90 4.88
N ASP A 112 -28.64 5.90 5.85
CA ASP A 112 -28.37 6.33 7.21
C ASP A 112 -27.80 5.19 8.08
N ASN A 113 -27.76 3.95 7.55
CA ASN A 113 -27.14 2.79 8.16
C ASN A 113 -26.21 2.10 7.16
N TRP A 114 -24.92 2.35 7.31
CA TRP A 114 -23.91 1.84 6.38
C TRP A 114 -23.62 0.36 6.58
N LEU A 115 -23.81 -0.16 7.82
CA LEU A 115 -23.61 -1.58 8.07
C LEU A 115 -24.70 -2.41 7.40
N ASP A 116 -25.97 -2.02 7.55
CA ASP A 116 -27.07 -2.70 6.87
C ASP A 116 -26.91 -2.61 5.34
N PHE A 117 -26.49 -1.45 4.83
CA PHE A 117 -26.17 -1.29 3.41
C PHE A 117 -25.05 -2.26 2.96
N ALA A 118 -23.94 -2.32 3.70
CA ALA A 118 -22.80 -3.17 3.35
C ALA A 118 -23.17 -4.66 3.37
N LEU A 119 -23.93 -5.08 4.38
CA LEU A 119 -24.41 -6.46 4.53
C LEU A 119 -25.49 -6.85 3.51
N ALA A 120 -26.21 -5.88 2.93
CA ALA A 120 -27.17 -6.11 1.84
C ALA A 120 -26.52 -6.18 0.45
N CYS A 121 -25.23 -5.88 0.31
CA CYS A 121 -24.53 -5.95 -0.98
C CYS A 121 -24.53 -7.37 -1.52
N LYS A 122 -24.92 -7.51 -2.80
CA LYS A 122 -24.88 -8.80 -3.50
C LYS A 122 -23.49 -9.07 -4.05
N ILE A 123 -22.83 -10.07 -3.49
CA ILE A 123 -21.58 -10.61 -3.98
C ILE A 123 -21.90 -11.86 -4.79
N GLU A 124 -21.81 -11.76 -6.13
CA GLU A 124 -22.21 -12.85 -7.02
C GLU A 124 -21.39 -14.11 -6.83
N ASP A 125 -20.08 -13.96 -6.60
CA ASP A 125 -19.16 -15.06 -6.36
C ASP A 125 -18.23 -14.72 -5.19
N PRO A 126 -18.60 -15.13 -3.95
CA PRO A 126 -17.79 -14.84 -2.77
C PRO A 126 -16.44 -15.59 -2.74
N ASP A 127 -16.23 -16.61 -3.56
CA ASP A 127 -14.95 -17.34 -3.63
C ASP A 127 -14.00 -16.73 -4.66
N ARG A 128 -14.49 -15.89 -5.55
CA ARG A 128 -13.66 -15.23 -6.57
C ARG A 128 -12.71 -14.25 -5.94
N VAL A 129 -11.41 -14.51 -6.08
CA VAL A 129 -10.34 -13.65 -5.62
C VAL A 129 -9.94 -12.70 -6.75
N GLU A 130 -10.41 -11.46 -6.69
CA GLU A 130 -10.11 -10.43 -7.69
C GLU A 130 -9.97 -9.08 -6.98
N PHE A 131 -8.92 -8.31 -7.33
CA PHE A 131 -8.71 -6.99 -6.75
C PHE A 131 -9.83 -6.02 -7.16
N ASP A 132 -10.55 -5.50 -6.18
CA ASP A 132 -11.63 -4.54 -6.36
C ASP A 132 -11.57 -3.48 -5.24
N TYR A 133 -11.00 -2.33 -5.57
CA TYR A 133 -10.71 -1.30 -4.57
C TYR A 133 -11.95 -0.50 -4.21
N GLY A 134 -12.26 -0.41 -2.92
CA GLY A 134 -13.42 0.32 -2.42
C GLY A 134 -13.32 0.74 -0.95
N ASN A 135 -14.41 1.29 -0.45
CA ASN A 135 -14.51 1.79 0.93
C ASN A 135 -15.38 0.89 1.83
N ILE A 136 -16.11 -0.07 1.27
CA ILE A 136 -16.90 -1.04 2.05
C ILE A 136 -16.00 -2.02 2.81
N PRO A 137 -14.96 -2.63 2.20
CA PRO A 137 -14.07 -3.53 2.94
C PRO A 137 -13.45 -2.90 4.19
N PRO A 138 -12.80 -1.71 4.15
CA PRO A 138 -12.25 -1.11 5.37
C PRO A 138 -13.34 -0.67 6.36
N PHE A 139 -14.54 -0.31 5.91
CA PHE A 139 -15.64 -0.03 6.82
C PHE A 139 -16.04 -1.28 7.61
N LEU A 140 -16.23 -2.43 6.94
CA LEU A 140 -16.55 -3.71 7.60
C LEU A 140 -15.44 -4.15 8.58
N ILE A 141 -14.18 -3.95 8.24
CA ILE A 141 -13.05 -4.19 9.16
C ILE A 141 -13.17 -3.26 10.38
N GLY A 142 -13.50 -1.98 10.20
CA GLY A 142 -13.71 -1.03 11.30
C GLY A 142 -14.82 -1.46 12.25
N VAL A 143 -15.95 -1.96 11.71
CA VAL A 143 -17.05 -2.53 12.49
C VAL A 143 -16.59 -3.78 13.26
N ALA A 144 -15.90 -4.70 12.60
CA ALA A 144 -15.39 -5.92 13.22
C ALA A 144 -14.43 -5.60 14.38
N LEU A 145 -13.49 -4.67 14.20
CA LEU A 145 -12.60 -4.24 15.28
C LEU A 145 -13.37 -3.62 16.44
N THR A 146 -14.35 -2.75 16.17
CA THR A 146 -15.22 -2.17 17.21
C THR A 146 -15.91 -3.26 18.04
N ASN A 147 -16.41 -4.29 17.37
CA ASN A 147 -17.07 -5.42 18.04
C ASN A 147 -16.10 -6.27 18.86
N ILE A 148 -14.90 -6.55 18.34
CA ILE A 148 -13.85 -7.32 19.03
C ILE A 148 -13.39 -6.60 20.31
N ILE A 149 -13.06 -5.31 20.21
CA ILE A 149 -12.54 -4.54 21.34
C ILE A 149 -13.62 -4.16 22.36
N GLY A 150 -14.90 -4.25 21.98
CA GLY A 150 -16.04 -3.91 22.85
C GLY A 150 -16.13 -2.43 23.24
N SER A 151 -15.46 -1.55 22.48
CA SER A 151 -15.41 -0.10 22.72
C SER A 151 -15.21 0.68 21.41
N ASP A 152 -15.20 2.02 21.50
CA ASP A 152 -14.99 2.87 20.32
C ASP A 152 -13.61 2.68 19.69
N LEU A 153 -13.58 2.29 18.41
CA LEU A 153 -12.33 2.09 17.66
C LEU A 153 -11.52 3.40 17.51
N GLY A 154 -12.18 4.55 17.40
CA GLY A 154 -11.49 5.84 17.36
C GLY A 154 -10.66 6.08 18.62
N GLY A 155 -11.27 5.90 19.80
CA GLY A 155 -10.58 6.00 21.08
C GLY A 155 -9.45 4.98 21.24
N PHE A 156 -9.64 3.75 20.74
CA PHE A 156 -8.58 2.75 20.69
C PHE A 156 -7.38 3.20 19.83
N ILE A 157 -7.63 3.78 18.65
CA ILE A 157 -6.58 4.32 17.78
C ILE A 157 -5.84 5.47 18.46
N GLU A 158 -6.56 6.37 19.14
CA GLU A 158 -5.96 7.46 19.89
C GLU A 158 -5.02 6.95 20.99
N GLU A 159 -5.48 6.01 21.79
CA GLU A 159 -4.71 5.47 22.93
C GLU A 159 -3.54 4.59 22.48
N ARG A 160 -3.78 3.66 21.54
CA ARG A 160 -2.84 2.59 21.22
C ARG A 160 -1.89 2.92 20.06
N ILE A 161 -2.22 3.93 19.25
CA ILE A 161 -1.43 4.31 18.07
C ILE A 161 -0.97 5.77 18.18
N PHE A 162 -1.91 6.71 18.29
CA PHE A 162 -1.57 8.13 18.21
C PHE A 162 -0.76 8.61 19.41
N ALA A 163 -1.18 8.27 20.63
CA ALA A 163 -0.48 8.67 21.85
C ALA A 163 0.97 8.14 21.90
N PRO A 164 1.26 6.84 21.65
CA PRO A 164 2.64 6.33 21.58
C PRO A 164 3.49 6.96 20.47
N MET A 165 2.86 7.42 19.39
CA MET A 165 3.53 8.09 18.27
C MET A 165 3.62 9.61 18.43
N GLY A 166 3.08 10.17 19.51
CA GLY A 166 3.05 11.62 19.75
C GLY A 166 2.24 12.38 18.69
N ILE A 167 1.13 11.79 18.23
CA ILE A 167 0.16 12.43 17.33
C ILE A 167 -0.93 13.04 18.22
N THR A 168 -1.07 14.36 18.17
CA THR A 168 -1.97 15.10 19.06
C THR A 168 -2.99 15.97 18.34
N SER A 169 -2.82 16.17 17.02
CA SER A 169 -3.71 16.98 16.20
C SER A 169 -4.24 16.14 15.05
N PHE A 170 -5.49 15.74 15.14
CA PHE A 170 -6.14 14.85 14.16
C PHE A 170 -7.66 15.04 14.20
N GLU A 171 -8.30 14.63 13.12
CA GLU A 171 -9.75 14.46 13.02
C GLU A 171 -10.02 13.14 12.31
N TYR A 172 -11.15 12.49 12.55
CA TYR A 172 -11.59 11.33 11.79
C TYR A 172 -13.10 11.29 11.62
N GLY A 173 -13.55 10.69 10.50
CA GLY A 173 -14.95 10.54 10.19
C GLY A 173 -15.57 9.29 10.83
N ARG A 174 -16.90 9.36 10.96
CA ARG A 174 -17.74 8.24 11.41
C ARG A 174 -18.84 7.95 10.39
N SER A 175 -19.36 6.73 10.42
CA SER A 175 -20.61 6.42 9.75
C SER A 175 -21.81 7.07 10.47
N PRO A 176 -22.99 7.14 9.83
CA PRO A 176 -24.18 7.70 10.48
C PRO A 176 -24.54 7.02 11.79
N GLU A 177 -24.33 5.69 11.90
CA GLU A 177 -24.55 4.91 13.10
C GLU A 177 -23.40 4.97 14.13
N GLY A 178 -22.35 5.75 13.86
CA GLY A 178 -21.29 6.09 14.80
C GLY A 178 -20.00 5.26 14.70
N TYR A 179 -19.89 4.27 13.82
CA TYR A 179 -18.66 3.51 13.63
C TYR A 179 -17.54 4.38 13.03
N PHE A 180 -16.31 4.16 13.45
CA PHE A 180 -15.14 4.77 12.85
C PHE A 180 -15.07 4.46 11.35
N TYR A 181 -14.98 5.51 10.51
CA TYR A 181 -14.89 5.34 9.06
C TYR A 181 -13.44 5.13 8.63
N GLY A 182 -12.96 3.90 8.71
CA GLY A 182 -11.58 3.52 8.41
C GLY A 182 -11.16 3.65 6.95
N ALA A 183 -12.03 4.10 6.06
CA ALA A 183 -11.75 4.20 4.63
C ALA A 183 -11.26 5.57 4.17
N SER A 184 -11.64 6.66 4.88
CA SER A 184 -11.37 8.05 4.53
C SER A 184 -11.74 9.00 5.67
N ASN A 185 -11.77 10.32 5.40
CA ASN A 185 -12.24 11.37 6.31
C ASN A 185 -11.40 11.49 7.58
N MET A 186 -10.10 11.25 7.48
CA MET A 186 -9.14 11.53 8.54
C MET A 186 -8.25 12.69 8.12
N LYS A 187 -7.91 13.55 9.08
CA LYS A 187 -6.90 14.59 8.92
C LYS A 187 -5.69 14.24 9.76
N LEU A 188 -4.53 14.30 9.13
CA LEU A 188 -3.20 14.22 9.75
C LEU A 188 -2.29 15.23 9.09
N SER A 189 -1.24 15.63 9.80
CA SER A 189 -0.17 16.44 9.23
C SER A 189 0.77 15.60 8.33
N VAL A 190 1.60 16.27 7.52
CA VAL A 190 2.69 15.59 6.78
C VAL A 190 3.58 14.82 7.74
N HIS A 191 3.94 15.48 8.85
CA HIS A 191 4.78 14.90 9.90
C HIS A 191 4.16 13.65 10.51
N ASP A 192 2.86 13.68 10.80
CA ASP A 192 2.17 12.54 11.40
C ASP A 192 2.01 11.37 10.42
N LEU A 193 1.75 11.65 9.14
CA LEU A 193 1.73 10.60 8.13
C LEU A 193 3.12 9.99 7.91
N SER A 194 4.20 10.79 8.01
CA SER A 194 5.59 10.30 7.96
C SER A 194 5.90 9.31 9.09
N LYS A 195 5.31 9.49 10.29
CA LYS A 195 5.48 8.57 11.41
C LYS A 195 4.97 7.16 11.09
N PHE A 196 3.88 7.03 10.33
CA PHE A 196 3.41 5.73 9.86
C PHE A 196 4.40 5.08 8.88
N GLY A 197 5.00 5.86 7.99
CA GLY A 197 6.08 5.39 7.14
C GLY A 197 7.27 4.88 7.95
N LEU A 198 7.68 5.62 8.99
CA LEU A 198 8.77 5.24 9.89
C LEU A 198 8.45 3.99 10.70
N LEU A 199 7.24 3.90 11.28
CA LEU A 199 6.75 2.73 12.02
C LEU A 199 6.86 1.45 11.17
N LEU A 200 6.31 1.48 9.97
CA LEU A 200 6.26 0.32 9.08
C LEU A 200 7.65 -0.01 8.51
N SER A 201 8.46 1.01 8.16
CA SER A 201 9.85 0.80 7.71
C SER A 201 10.73 0.19 8.79
N ASN A 202 10.46 0.52 10.04
CA ASN A 202 11.18 0.00 11.22
C ASN A 202 10.48 -1.21 11.86
N LYS A 203 9.78 -2.02 11.05
CA LYS A 203 9.22 -3.31 11.45
C LYS A 203 8.34 -3.23 12.72
N GLY A 204 7.53 -2.18 12.80
CA GLY A 204 6.56 -1.98 13.87
C GLY A 204 7.10 -1.30 15.15
N VAL A 205 8.29 -0.73 15.10
CA VAL A 205 8.89 0.04 16.21
C VAL A 205 8.90 1.53 15.88
N TYR A 206 8.40 2.36 16.77
CA TYR A 206 8.47 3.82 16.69
C TYR A 206 8.93 4.42 18.01
N GLY A 207 9.91 5.34 17.99
CA GLY A 207 10.44 5.98 19.20
C GLY A 207 10.99 5.00 20.26
N GLY A 208 11.46 3.82 19.86
CA GLY A 208 11.91 2.75 20.75
C GLY A 208 10.79 1.85 21.28
N ASN A 209 9.51 2.19 21.05
CA ASN A 209 8.36 1.40 21.48
C ASN A 209 7.88 0.49 20.34
N ARG A 210 7.63 -0.79 20.65
CA ARG A 210 6.99 -1.71 19.71
C ARG A 210 5.49 -1.49 19.74
N ILE A 211 4.93 -1.13 18.57
CA ILE A 211 3.49 -0.93 18.37
C ILE A 211 2.91 -2.15 17.64
N LEU A 212 3.66 -2.73 16.72
CA LEU A 212 3.27 -3.91 15.92
C LEU A 212 4.37 -4.97 15.95
N SER A 213 4.01 -6.23 15.78
CA SER A 213 4.98 -7.29 15.51
C SER A 213 5.64 -7.09 14.13
N GLU A 214 6.88 -7.58 14.00
CA GLU A 214 7.56 -7.64 12.69
C GLU A 214 6.81 -8.55 11.72
N GLU A 215 6.19 -9.63 12.23
CA GLU A 215 5.39 -10.56 11.45
C GLU A 215 4.22 -9.84 10.76
N TYR A 216 3.39 -9.13 11.53
CA TYR A 216 2.26 -8.41 10.96
C TYR A 216 2.71 -7.34 9.95
N VAL A 217 3.75 -6.57 10.27
CA VAL A 217 4.29 -5.55 9.33
C VAL A 217 4.75 -6.20 8.04
N SER A 218 5.43 -7.35 8.10
CA SER A 218 5.86 -8.10 6.93
C SER A 218 4.67 -8.54 6.07
N LEU A 219 3.61 -9.08 6.68
CA LEU A 219 2.37 -9.43 5.99
C LEU A 219 1.72 -8.19 5.36
N ALA A 220 1.53 -7.12 6.12
CA ALA A 220 0.80 -5.93 5.72
C ALA A 220 1.49 -5.17 4.57
N THR A 221 2.82 -5.18 4.52
CA THR A 221 3.62 -4.44 3.53
C THR A 221 4.08 -5.30 2.35
N SER A 222 3.88 -6.63 2.36
CA SER A 222 4.16 -7.52 1.23
C SER A 222 2.99 -7.60 0.26
N THR A 223 3.23 -8.16 -0.93
CA THR A 223 2.17 -8.42 -1.91
C THR A 223 1.31 -9.59 -1.45
N GLN A 224 0.10 -9.30 -1.01
CA GLN A 224 -0.92 -10.30 -0.67
C GLN A 224 -1.90 -10.51 -1.84
N GLN A 225 -2.17 -9.47 -2.61
CA GLN A 225 -3.04 -9.49 -3.78
C GLN A 225 -2.37 -8.74 -4.93
N MET A 226 -2.27 -9.38 -6.09
CA MET A 226 -1.78 -8.74 -7.31
C MET A 226 -2.83 -7.79 -7.89
N ASN A 227 -2.37 -6.68 -8.45
CA ASN A 227 -3.16 -5.71 -9.20
C ASN A 227 -2.31 -5.11 -10.33
N ARG A 228 -2.91 -4.19 -11.10
CA ARG A 228 -2.21 -3.55 -12.24
C ARG A 228 -1.09 -2.58 -11.82
N GLU A 229 -1.04 -2.19 -10.53
CA GLU A 229 -0.06 -1.25 -10.00
C GLU A 229 1.11 -1.95 -9.27
N GLY A 230 1.18 -3.30 -9.35
CA GLY A 230 2.30 -4.07 -8.80
C GLY A 230 2.04 -4.76 -7.48
N GLY A 231 0.79 -4.70 -6.96
CA GLY A 231 0.36 -5.45 -5.78
C GLY A 231 -0.22 -4.60 -4.67
N TYR A 232 -0.84 -5.28 -3.72
CA TYR A 232 -1.49 -4.69 -2.54
C TYR A 232 -1.29 -5.59 -1.33
N GLY A 233 -0.99 -4.99 -0.20
CA GLY A 233 -0.91 -5.66 1.09
C GLY A 233 -2.19 -5.44 1.91
N PHE A 234 -2.08 -5.26 3.21
CA PHE A 234 -3.22 -4.98 4.09
C PHE A 234 -3.49 -3.47 4.13
N PHE A 235 -4.32 -2.99 3.19
CA PHE A 235 -4.62 -1.58 2.95
C PHE A 235 -3.39 -0.71 2.63
N ILE A 236 -2.33 -1.32 2.09
CA ILE A 236 -1.07 -0.68 1.74
C ILE A 236 -0.71 -1.05 0.29
N TRP A 237 -0.39 -0.04 -0.52
CA TRP A 237 0.01 -0.23 -1.91
C TRP A 237 1.46 -0.70 -2.00
N ARG A 238 1.72 -1.69 -2.83
CA ARG A 238 3.10 -2.01 -3.19
C ARG A 238 3.65 -0.93 -4.11
N TYR A 239 4.92 -0.61 -3.92
CA TYR A 239 5.60 0.38 -4.74
C TYR A 239 7.07 0.01 -4.86
N ARG A 240 7.48 -0.43 -6.07
CA ARG A 240 8.88 -0.83 -6.34
C ARG A 240 9.37 -1.86 -5.30
N GLY A 241 10.58 -1.74 -4.79
CA GLY A 241 11.10 -2.57 -3.69
C GLY A 241 10.58 -2.23 -2.30
N GLY A 242 9.53 -1.39 -2.21
CA GLY A 242 8.91 -0.98 -0.95
C GLY A 242 7.39 -0.93 -1.04
N PHE A 243 6.81 0.10 -0.44
CA PHE A 243 5.36 0.31 -0.40
C PHE A 243 5.03 1.80 -0.34
N SER A 244 3.74 2.12 -0.50
CA SER A 244 3.27 3.50 -0.34
C SER A 244 1.91 3.57 0.33
N ILE A 245 1.71 4.65 1.10
CA ILE A 245 0.47 5.04 1.72
C ILE A 245 -0.13 6.11 0.83
N ASN A 246 -1.31 5.85 0.26
CA ASN A 246 -1.86 6.69 -0.80
C ASN A 246 -3.23 7.25 -0.42
N GLY A 247 -3.45 8.52 -0.73
CA GLY A 247 -4.75 9.18 -0.65
C GLY A 247 -5.09 9.93 -1.95
N LYS A 248 -6.37 10.28 -2.09
CA LYS A 248 -6.88 11.09 -3.20
C LYS A 248 -6.10 12.42 -3.29
N TRP A 249 -6.03 13.02 -4.47
CA TRP A 249 -5.40 14.31 -4.74
C TRP A 249 -3.91 14.39 -4.39
N LYS A 250 -3.20 13.27 -4.68
CA LYS A 250 -1.75 13.08 -4.57
C LYS A 250 -1.22 13.06 -3.12
N GLN A 251 -2.05 12.61 -2.13
CA GLN A 251 -1.49 12.28 -0.82
C GLN A 251 -0.58 11.06 -0.96
N LYS A 252 0.67 11.18 -0.60
CA LYS A 252 1.66 10.10 -0.74
C LYS A 252 2.60 10.03 0.46
N CYS A 253 2.86 8.81 0.94
CA CYS A 253 4.03 8.50 1.73
C CYS A 253 4.69 7.29 1.09
N TYR A 254 5.80 7.50 0.40
CA TYR A 254 6.63 6.46 -0.19
C TYR A 254 7.62 5.95 0.84
N VAL A 255 7.72 4.64 0.97
CA VAL A 255 8.64 3.96 1.89
C VAL A 255 9.48 2.96 1.10
N LEU A 256 10.79 3.19 1.05
CA LEU A 256 11.79 2.36 0.37
C LEU A 256 12.78 1.81 1.40
N PRO A 257 12.46 0.69 2.08
CA PRO A 257 13.29 0.16 3.19
C PRO A 257 14.72 -0.16 2.76
N GLY A 258 14.93 -0.72 1.56
CA GLY A 258 16.25 -1.02 1.02
C GLY A 258 17.15 0.21 0.87
N GLN A 259 16.57 1.41 0.80
CA GLN A 259 17.28 2.68 0.76
C GLN A 259 17.21 3.45 2.08
N SER A 260 16.52 2.92 3.09
CA SER A 260 16.18 3.63 4.34
C SER A 260 15.58 5.02 4.07
N LEU A 261 14.76 5.13 3.00
CA LEU A 261 14.21 6.39 2.49
C LEU A 261 12.69 6.42 2.66
N ILE A 262 12.19 7.54 3.23
CA ILE A 262 10.75 7.83 3.30
C ILE A 262 10.53 9.23 2.73
N VAL A 263 9.54 9.36 1.86
CA VAL A 263 9.13 10.63 1.27
C VAL A 263 7.64 10.80 1.43
N THR A 264 7.24 11.78 2.22
CA THR A 264 5.83 12.13 2.43
C THR A 264 5.51 13.47 1.75
N CYS A 265 4.39 13.52 1.05
CA CYS A 265 3.87 14.75 0.43
C CYS A 265 2.35 14.78 0.56
N LEU A 266 1.83 15.86 1.13
CA LEU A 266 0.40 16.15 1.14
C LEU A 266 0.10 17.32 0.21
N SER A 267 -0.95 17.18 -0.60
CA SER A 267 -1.33 18.18 -1.60
C SER A 267 -2.83 18.16 -1.88
N HIS A 268 -3.31 19.14 -2.62
CA HIS A 268 -4.66 19.17 -3.16
C HIS A 268 -4.59 19.50 -4.65
N ILE A 269 -4.35 18.47 -5.47
CA ILE A 269 -4.22 18.57 -6.91
C ILE A 269 -5.25 17.63 -7.52
N GLU A 270 -6.35 18.21 -8.04
CA GLU A 270 -7.51 17.45 -8.51
C GLU A 270 -7.37 16.93 -9.94
N ASP A 271 -6.43 17.48 -10.70
CA ASP A 271 -6.20 17.04 -12.07
C ASP A 271 -5.61 15.61 -12.16
N ASP A 272 -5.77 14.98 -13.30
CA ASP A 272 -5.26 13.62 -13.57
C ASP A 272 -3.76 13.61 -13.92
N SER A 273 -3.10 14.78 -13.95
CA SER A 273 -1.66 14.89 -14.23
C SER A 273 -0.85 14.09 -13.21
N GLN A 274 0.16 13.41 -13.68
CA GLN A 274 1.16 12.72 -12.87
C GLN A 274 2.41 13.57 -12.60
N ASP A 275 2.39 14.85 -12.96
CA ASP A 275 3.58 15.70 -12.95
C ASP A 275 4.21 15.84 -11.57
N LEU A 276 3.42 16.10 -10.52
CA LEU A 276 3.94 16.14 -9.15
C LEU A 276 4.59 14.81 -8.77
N LEU A 277 3.94 13.67 -9.04
CA LEU A 277 4.45 12.34 -8.69
C LEU A 277 5.72 12.03 -9.46
N ASN A 278 5.78 12.37 -10.77
CA ASN A 278 6.98 12.24 -11.58
C ASN A 278 8.15 13.08 -11.05
N ARG A 279 7.86 14.27 -10.48
CA ARG A 279 8.90 15.11 -9.85
C ARG A 279 9.37 14.55 -8.51
N ILE A 280 8.46 13.99 -7.71
CA ILE A 280 8.84 13.24 -6.50
C ILE A 280 9.76 12.08 -6.88
N GLU A 281 9.37 11.24 -7.83
CA GLU A 281 10.17 10.12 -8.30
C GLU A 281 11.56 10.55 -8.75
N LYS A 282 11.62 11.54 -9.65
CA LYS A 282 12.87 12.02 -10.21
C LYS A 282 13.79 12.69 -9.19
N ASN A 283 13.24 13.59 -8.38
CA ASN A 283 14.04 14.51 -7.56
C ASN A 283 14.28 13.96 -6.15
N LEU A 284 13.34 13.17 -5.61
CA LEU A 284 13.39 12.70 -4.22
C LEU A 284 13.69 11.20 -4.12
N LEU A 285 13.14 10.38 -5.02
CA LEU A 285 13.37 8.93 -5.01
C LEU A 285 14.54 8.50 -5.92
N GLY A 286 15.13 9.44 -6.68
CA GLY A 286 16.28 9.17 -7.54
C GLY A 286 15.94 8.39 -8.82
N ILE A 287 14.67 8.38 -9.24
CA ILE A 287 14.19 7.62 -10.39
C ILE A 287 14.12 8.53 -11.62
N GLY A 288 15.19 8.54 -12.39
CA GLY A 288 15.31 9.34 -13.60
C GLY A 288 15.00 8.58 -14.90
N LYS A 289 15.28 9.22 -16.05
CA LYS A 289 15.09 8.61 -17.38
C LYS A 289 15.94 7.35 -17.61
N LYS A 290 17.09 7.26 -16.93
CA LYS A 290 18.00 6.11 -17.06
C LYS A 290 17.39 4.88 -16.40
N GLU A 291 16.84 5.05 -15.21
CA GLU A 291 16.13 4.01 -14.46
C GLU A 291 14.84 3.59 -15.19
N GLN A 292 14.07 4.53 -15.73
CA GLN A 292 12.89 4.23 -16.54
C GLN A 292 13.21 3.42 -17.80
N LYS A 293 14.35 3.73 -18.47
CA LYS A 293 14.82 2.92 -19.61
C LYS A 293 15.22 1.51 -19.18
N ALA A 294 15.87 1.38 -18.00
CA ALA A 294 16.21 0.09 -17.44
C ALA A 294 14.95 -0.77 -17.19
N PHE A 295 13.89 -0.20 -16.58
CA PHE A 295 12.64 -0.94 -16.34
C PHE A 295 12.02 -1.48 -17.62
N LYS A 296 12.03 -0.66 -18.69
CA LYS A 296 11.52 -1.10 -19.99
C LYS A 296 12.38 -2.23 -20.57
N ARG A 297 13.71 -2.08 -20.52
CA ARG A 297 14.66 -3.10 -20.98
C ARG A 297 14.49 -4.42 -20.22
N ILE A 298 14.39 -4.37 -18.88
CA ILE A 298 14.16 -5.57 -18.05
C ILE A 298 12.87 -6.26 -18.47
N ALA A 299 11.77 -5.51 -18.67
CA ALA A 299 10.51 -6.10 -19.13
C ALA A 299 10.64 -6.79 -20.49
N GLU A 300 11.32 -6.16 -21.45
CA GLU A 300 11.57 -6.74 -22.78
C GLU A 300 12.44 -8.00 -22.69
N MET A 301 13.46 -8.01 -21.83
CA MET A 301 14.33 -9.18 -21.65
C MET A 301 13.65 -10.31 -20.88
N GLU A 302 12.73 -10.01 -19.94
CA GLU A 302 11.90 -11.01 -19.27
C GLU A 302 10.97 -11.74 -20.24
N GLU A 303 10.38 -11.03 -21.20
CA GLU A 303 9.57 -11.66 -22.24
C GLU A 303 10.40 -12.68 -23.07
N LEU A 304 11.65 -12.31 -23.43
CA LEU A 304 12.56 -13.21 -24.13
C LEU A 304 13.01 -14.38 -23.25
N PHE A 305 13.31 -14.11 -21.96
CA PHE A 305 13.69 -15.13 -21.00
C PHE A 305 12.58 -16.19 -20.82
N ASP A 306 11.33 -15.73 -20.63
CA ASP A 306 10.18 -16.64 -20.53
C ASP A 306 9.97 -17.44 -21.82
N LEU A 307 10.17 -16.84 -23.00
CA LEU A 307 10.02 -17.49 -24.30
C LEU A 307 11.09 -18.60 -24.50
N VAL A 308 12.33 -18.28 -24.20
CA VAL A 308 13.45 -19.25 -24.31
C VAL A 308 13.29 -20.38 -23.30
N ARG A 309 12.92 -20.07 -22.05
CA ARG A 309 12.68 -21.04 -20.99
C ARG A 309 11.52 -22.00 -21.30
N ALA A 310 10.52 -21.52 -22.03
CA ALA A 310 9.41 -22.35 -22.51
C ALA A 310 9.74 -23.20 -23.74
N GLY A 311 10.98 -23.17 -24.25
CA GLY A 311 11.41 -23.92 -25.44
C GLY A 311 10.90 -23.33 -26.78
N ASN A 312 10.35 -22.11 -26.74
CA ASN A 312 9.78 -21.44 -27.91
C ASN A 312 10.70 -20.33 -28.48
N GLY A 313 11.85 -20.08 -27.84
CA GLY A 313 12.80 -19.07 -28.26
C GLY A 313 13.64 -19.49 -29.47
N THR A 314 13.99 -18.53 -30.33
CA THR A 314 14.88 -18.72 -31.47
C THR A 314 16.35 -18.59 -31.05
N ALA A 315 17.30 -19.00 -31.91
CA ALA A 315 18.73 -18.77 -31.73
C ALA A 315 19.06 -17.26 -31.61
N GLU A 316 18.31 -16.39 -32.29
CA GLU A 316 18.46 -14.94 -32.19
C GLU A 316 18.00 -14.42 -30.82
N ASP A 317 16.92 -14.97 -30.25
CA ASP A 317 16.42 -14.61 -28.92
C ASP A 317 17.44 -14.98 -27.83
N LYS A 318 18.04 -16.17 -27.93
CA LYS A 318 19.13 -16.60 -27.04
C LYS A 318 20.34 -15.68 -27.13
N ALA A 319 20.80 -15.36 -28.35
CA ALA A 319 21.93 -14.45 -28.56
C ALA A 319 21.66 -13.05 -27.99
N ARG A 320 20.43 -12.56 -28.05
CA ARG A 320 20.03 -11.29 -27.43
C ARG A 320 20.08 -11.35 -25.90
N LEU A 321 19.64 -12.45 -25.28
CA LEU A 321 19.74 -12.65 -23.83
C LEU A 321 21.19 -12.73 -23.36
N GLU A 322 22.05 -13.47 -24.08
CA GLU A 322 23.49 -13.57 -23.78
C GLU A 322 24.17 -12.20 -23.89
N ALA A 323 23.92 -11.45 -24.97
CA ALA A 323 24.43 -10.12 -25.17
C ALA A 323 23.97 -9.13 -24.06
N TYR A 324 22.73 -9.27 -23.58
CA TYR A 324 22.23 -8.48 -22.45
C TYR A 324 22.94 -8.86 -21.16
N TYR A 325 23.01 -10.16 -20.80
CA TYR A 325 23.64 -10.66 -19.57
C TYR A 325 25.09 -10.23 -19.40
N THR A 326 25.85 -10.19 -20.49
CA THR A 326 27.26 -9.76 -20.48
C THR A 326 27.44 -8.25 -20.57
N SER A 327 26.36 -7.48 -20.65
CA SER A 327 26.39 -6.03 -20.87
C SER A 327 26.57 -5.20 -19.59
N LYS A 328 26.97 -3.92 -19.76
CA LYS A 328 26.92 -2.92 -18.69
C LYS A 328 25.47 -2.57 -18.30
N ASP A 329 24.54 -2.78 -19.20
CA ASP A 329 23.13 -2.52 -18.97
C ASP A 329 22.55 -3.52 -17.99
N TRP A 330 22.88 -4.82 -18.12
CA TRP A 330 22.46 -5.83 -17.15
C TRP A 330 23.01 -5.55 -15.75
N ARG A 331 24.29 -5.17 -15.64
CA ARG A 331 24.90 -4.81 -14.34
C ARG A 331 24.17 -3.65 -13.69
N PHE A 332 23.84 -2.62 -14.46
CA PHE A 332 23.07 -1.48 -13.96
C PHE A 332 21.66 -1.89 -13.51
N ASP A 333 21.00 -2.75 -14.27
CA ASP A 333 19.67 -3.26 -13.97
C ASP A 333 19.67 -4.15 -12.72
N PHE A 334 20.68 -4.98 -12.54
CA PHE A 334 20.93 -5.77 -11.34
C PHE A 334 21.16 -4.87 -10.11
N GLU A 335 22.00 -3.84 -10.24
CA GLU A 335 22.22 -2.85 -9.16
C GLU A 335 20.91 -2.13 -8.75
N LEU A 336 19.99 -1.88 -9.69
CA LEU A 336 18.68 -1.32 -9.38
C LEU A 336 17.80 -2.31 -8.61
N ASP A 337 17.89 -3.61 -8.89
CA ASP A 337 17.18 -4.64 -8.14
C ASP A 337 17.70 -4.76 -6.71
N GLU A 338 19.01 -4.85 -6.53
CA GLU A 338 19.68 -4.86 -5.23
C GLU A 338 19.32 -3.61 -4.38
N ALA A 339 19.23 -2.45 -5.03
CA ALA A 339 18.81 -1.20 -4.38
C ALA A 339 17.29 -1.12 -4.10
N GLY A 340 16.50 -2.13 -4.50
CA GLY A 340 15.06 -2.14 -4.32
C GLY A 340 14.32 -1.06 -5.13
N LEU A 341 14.90 -0.60 -6.26
CA LEU A 341 14.34 0.47 -7.08
C LEU A 341 13.41 -0.03 -8.19
N LEU A 342 13.36 -1.32 -8.45
CA LEU A 342 12.51 -1.89 -9.48
C LEU A 342 11.03 -1.86 -9.11
N PRO A 343 10.12 -1.67 -10.09
CA PRO A 343 8.68 -1.80 -9.87
C PRO A 343 8.31 -3.15 -9.25
N ALA A 344 7.41 -3.18 -8.27
CA ALA A 344 7.03 -4.40 -7.55
C ALA A 344 6.47 -5.51 -8.48
N GLY A 345 5.76 -5.11 -9.54
CA GLY A 345 5.20 -6.04 -10.53
C GLY A 345 6.13 -6.42 -11.66
N LEU A 346 7.37 -5.89 -11.69
CA LEU A 346 8.35 -6.24 -12.72
C LEU A 346 8.96 -7.62 -12.40
N LYS A 347 8.86 -8.56 -13.34
CA LYS A 347 9.55 -9.86 -13.23
C LYS A 347 11.06 -9.64 -13.19
N ARG A 348 11.80 -10.54 -12.53
CA ARG A 348 13.24 -10.42 -12.24
C ARG A 348 14.03 -11.68 -12.52
N GLY A 349 13.44 -12.61 -13.23
CA GLY A 349 14.09 -13.88 -13.63
C GLY A 349 15.35 -13.63 -14.44
N VAL A 350 15.30 -12.66 -15.36
CA VAL A 350 16.42 -12.25 -16.21
C VAL A 350 17.55 -11.55 -15.44
N LEU A 351 17.34 -11.16 -14.20
CA LEU A 351 18.37 -10.59 -13.31
C LEU A 351 19.00 -11.63 -12.39
N SER A 352 18.53 -12.88 -12.41
CA SER A 352 19.15 -13.98 -11.67
C SER A 352 20.41 -14.45 -12.42
N GLU A 353 21.58 -14.38 -11.77
CA GLU A 353 22.84 -14.88 -12.34
C GLU A 353 22.73 -16.37 -12.69
N ASP A 354 22.23 -17.19 -11.76
CA ASP A 354 22.06 -18.63 -11.98
C ASP A 354 20.98 -18.91 -13.04
N GLY A 355 19.87 -18.14 -13.03
CA GLY A 355 18.74 -18.37 -13.94
C GLY A 355 19.08 -18.19 -15.42
N ILE A 356 19.90 -17.19 -15.77
CA ILE A 356 20.34 -16.98 -17.16
C ILE A 356 21.45 -17.96 -17.51
N TYR A 357 22.39 -18.20 -16.61
CA TYR A 357 23.49 -19.14 -16.84
C TYR A 357 22.94 -20.54 -17.15
N ASP A 358 22.06 -21.06 -16.32
CA ASP A 358 21.42 -22.36 -16.52
C ASP A 358 20.61 -22.43 -17.82
N LEU A 359 19.97 -21.32 -18.24
CA LEU A 359 19.20 -21.25 -19.47
C LEU A 359 20.07 -21.27 -20.74
N LEU A 360 21.27 -20.70 -20.67
CA LEU A 360 22.19 -20.61 -21.80
C LEU A 360 23.12 -21.83 -21.94
N GLU A 361 23.43 -22.54 -20.82
CA GLU A 361 24.32 -23.72 -20.82
C GLU A 361 23.59 -25.06 -20.97
N ASN A 362 22.30 -25.16 -20.68
CA ASN A 362 21.53 -26.39 -20.82
C ASN A 362 21.15 -26.66 -22.30
N GLU A 363 22.18 -26.85 -23.15
CA GLU A 363 22.06 -27.50 -24.46
C GLU A 363 22.94 -28.75 -24.46
N ASP A 364 22.39 -29.88 -23.99
CA ASP A 364 22.79 -31.24 -24.39
C ASP A 364 21.58 -32.18 -24.44
#